data_977bac98287c50808ddc0907d2f11a15
#
_entry.id   977bac98287c50808ddc0907d2f11a15
#
_cell.length_a   1.000
_cell.length_b   1.000
_cell.length_c   1.000
_cell.angle_alpha   90.00
_cell.angle_beta   90.00
_cell.angle_gamma   90.00
#
_symmetry.space_group_name_H-M   'P 1'
#
loop_
_entity.id
_entity.type
_entity.pdbx_description
1 polymer ?
#
loop_
_entity_poly.entity_id
_entity_poly.type
_entity_poly.pdbx_seq_one_letter_code
_entity_poly.pdbx_strand_id
1 'polypeptide(L)' 'MSQLLHLVYGGELVSSDSTEFRDPAAIHVVGIFPNYASAYAAWKAHAQKTVDQAQTRYFIAHLHRLHDPQAAGARPD' A
#
# COMPACT_ATOMS: atom_id res chain seq x y z
N MET A 1 -4.22 -1.54 -23.52
CA MET A 1 -4.66 -0.76 -22.39
C MET A 1 -3.99 -1.23 -21.11
N SER A 2 -3.45 -0.34 -20.35
CA SER A 2 -2.73 -0.71 -19.16
C SER A 2 -3.64 -0.70 -17.93
N GLN A 3 -3.36 -1.61 -17.02
CA GLN A 3 -4.05 -1.67 -15.75
C GLN A 3 -3.26 -0.88 -14.73
N LEU A 4 -3.95 -0.06 -13.97
CA LEU A 4 -3.31 0.75 -12.93
C LEU A 4 -3.54 0.11 -11.59
N LEU A 5 -2.92 -1.06 -11.40
CA LEU A 5 -3.12 -1.81 -10.17
C LEU A 5 -2.50 -1.11 -8.98
N HIS A 6 -3.24 -1.08 -7.90
CA HIS A 6 -2.81 -0.46 -6.66
C HIS A 6 -3.04 -1.41 -5.50
N LEU A 7 -2.06 -1.50 -4.63
CA LEU A 7 -2.15 -2.33 -3.42
C LEU A 7 -2.38 -1.43 -2.23
N VAL A 8 -3.38 -1.76 -1.42
CA VAL A 8 -3.63 -1.04 -0.16
C VAL A 8 -3.25 -1.96 0.98
N TYR A 9 -2.37 -1.48 1.84
CA TYR A 9 -1.87 -2.26 2.96
C TYR A 9 -1.49 -1.34 4.10
N GLY A 10 -1.33 -1.89 5.27
CA GLY A 10 -0.95 -1.10 6.42
C GLY A 10 -0.57 -1.94 7.60
N GLY A 11 -0.23 -1.26 8.68
CA GLY A 11 0.15 -1.91 9.91
C GLY A 11 0.76 -0.94 10.88
N GLU A 12 1.21 -1.45 12.00
CA GLU A 12 1.82 -0.63 13.03
C GLU A 12 3.27 -0.35 12.68
N LEU A 13 3.63 0.92 12.72
CA LEU A 13 4.98 1.36 12.43
C LEU A 13 5.81 1.40 13.71
N VAL A 14 7.13 1.40 13.54
CA VAL A 14 8.05 1.53 14.66
C VAL A 14 7.82 2.84 15.40
N SER A 15 7.54 3.89 14.64
CA SER A 15 7.18 5.18 15.22
C SER A 15 6.31 5.92 14.22
N SER A 16 5.65 6.98 14.66
CA SER A 16 4.73 7.70 13.81
C SER A 16 5.42 8.41 12.65
N ASP A 17 6.72 8.68 12.75
CA ASP A 17 7.45 9.32 11.64
C ASP A 17 8.15 8.31 10.75
N SER A 18 8.05 7.04 11.04
CA SER A 18 8.76 6.00 10.30
C SER A 18 7.86 5.40 9.23
N THR A 19 8.47 4.77 8.24
CA THR A 19 7.74 3.93 7.31
C THR A 19 8.11 2.47 7.51
N GLU A 20 8.80 2.16 8.58
CA GLU A 20 9.23 0.81 8.88
C GLU A 20 8.21 0.14 9.79
N PHE A 21 7.71 -1.01 9.39
CA PHE A 21 6.71 -1.74 10.18
C PHE A 21 7.35 -2.40 11.37
N ARG A 22 6.68 -2.30 12.51
CA ARG A 22 7.15 -2.91 13.74
C ARG A 22 7.22 -4.43 13.62
N ASP A 23 6.22 -5.01 12.97
CA ASP A 23 6.17 -6.46 12.76
C ASP A 23 5.70 -6.73 11.34
N PRO A 24 6.64 -6.97 10.42
CA PRO A 24 6.24 -7.20 9.02
C PRO A 24 5.27 -8.36 8.85
N ALA A 25 5.29 -9.33 9.76
CA ALA A 25 4.36 -10.45 9.66
C ALA A 25 2.93 -10.06 10.02
N ALA A 26 2.75 -8.92 10.66
CA ALA A 26 1.43 -8.44 11.06
C ALA A 26 0.87 -7.40 10.08
N ILE A 27 1.49 -7.21 8.93
CA ILE A 27 0.98 -6.27 7.95
C ILE A 27 -0.38 -6.76 7.46
N HIS A 28 -1.33 -5.84 7.43
CA HIS A 28 -2.68 -6.13 6.96
C HIS A 28 -2.81 -5.70 5.51
N VAL A 29 -3.08 -6.65 4.62
CA VAL A 29 -3.29 -6.35 3.22
C VAL A 29 -4.79 -6.19 3.00
N VAL A 30 -5.20 -4.98 2.61
CA VAL A 30 -6.59 -4.69 2.33
C VAL A 30 -6.99 -5.33 1.01
N GLY A 31 -6.17 -5.16 -0.01
CA GLY A 31 -6.44 -5.75 -1.30
C GLY A 31 -5.73 -5.04 -2.43
N ILE A 32 -5.92 -5.59 -3.62
CA ILE A 32 -5.38 -5.02 -4.84
C ILE A 32 -6.54 -4.48 -5.65
N PHE A 33 -6.43 -3.25 -6.13
CA PHE A 33 -7.52 -2.56 -6.80
C PHE A 33 -7.13 -2.18 -8.22
N PRO A 34 -8.11 -2.18 -9.15
CA PRO A 34 -7.80 -1.96 -10.56
C PRO A 34 -7.56 -0.50 -10.92
N ASN A 35 -7.85 0.42 -10.04
CA ASN A 35 -7.63 1.83 -10.30
C ASN A 35 -7.40 2.58 -9.01
N TYR A 36 -6.89 3.81 -9.14
CA TYR A 36 -6.54 4.59 -7.96
C TYR A 36 -7.79 4.98 -7.15
N ALA A 37 -8.89 5.28 -7.82
CA ALA A 37 -10.08 5.73 -7.11
C ALA A 37 -10.59 4.67 -6.13
N SER A 38 -10.62 3.41 -6.57
CA SER A 38 -11.04 2.30 -5.69
C SER A 38 -10.05 2.10 -4.56
N ALA A 39 -8.75 2.16 -4.87
CA ALA A 39 -7.73 2.01 -3.86
C ALA A 39 -7.80 3.14 -2.83
N TYR A 40 -8.02 4.35 -3.29
CA TYR A 40 -8.11 5.50 -2.40
C TYR A 40 -9.30 5.36 -1.45
N ALA A 41 -10.44 4.91 -1.97
CA ALA A 41 -11.62 4.72 -1.12
C ALA A 41 -11.36 3.70 -0.03
N ALA A 42 -10.71 2.59 -0.38
CA ALA A 42 -10.38 1.56 0.60
C ALA A 42 -9.36 2.07 1.61
N TRP A 43 -8.34 2.78 1.12
CA TRP A 43 -7.32 3.35 1.99
C TRP A 43 -7.95 4.32 2.98
N LYS A 44 -8.83 5.19 2.49
CA LYS A 44 -9.45 6.20 3.35
C LYS A 44 -10.29 5.55 4.44
N ALA A 45 -11.04 4.51 4.09
CA ALA A 45 -11.88 3.83 5.07
C ALA A 45 -11.03 3.24 6.19
N HIS A 46 -9.92 2.63 5.86
CA HIS A 46 -9.06 2.02 6.87
C HIS A 46 -8.27 3.07 7.65
N ALA A 47 -7.85 4.14 6.98
CA ALA A 47 -7.16 5.22 7.66
C ALA A 47 -8.04 5.87 8.71
N GLN A 48 -9.32 6.02 8.40
CA GLN A 48 -10.26 6.61 9.35
C GLN A 48 -10.54 5.68 10.52
N LYS A 49 -10.54 4.38 10.28
CA LYS A 49 -10.74 3.42 11.37
C LYS A 49 -9.59 3.40 12.35
N THR A 50 -8.41 3.77 11.90
CA THR A 50 -7.22 3.70 12.75
C THR A 50 -6.73 5.08 13.19
N VAL A 51 -7.61 6.08 13.13
CA VAL A 51 -7.22 7.45 13.47
C VAL A 51 -6.75 7.56 14.91
N ASP A 52 -7.25 6.72 15.82
CA ASP A 52 -6.85 6.73 17.22
C ASP A 52 -5.56 5.97 17.49
N GLN A 53 -5.00 5.32 16.47
CA GLN A 53 -3.78 4.54 16.62
C GLN A 53 -2.66 5.27 15.90
N ALA A 54 -1.97 6.09 16.65
CA ALA A 54 -1.01 7.03 16.06
C ALA A 54 0.08 6.34 15.23
N GLN A 55 0.45 5.12 15.59
CA GLN A 55 1.52 4.41 14.88
C GLN A 55 1.01 3.48 13.80
N THR A 56 -0.29 3.34 13.64
CA THR A 56 -0.85 2.49 12.60
C THR A 56 -1.15 3.33 11.38
N ARG A 57 -0.62 2.94 10.23
CA ARG A 57 -0.80 3.68 8.99
C ARG A 57 -1.09 2.76 7.85
N TYR A 58 -1.84 3.25 6.88
CA TYR A 58 -2.14 2.53 5.66
C TYR A 58 -1.55 3.26 4.47
N PHE A 59 -1.14 2.50 3.47
CA PHE A 59 -0.43 3.02 2.30
C PHE A 59 -1.05 2.48 1.03
N ILE A 60 -0.84 3.22 -0.06
CA ILE A 60 -1.22 2.76 -1.39
C ILE A 60 0.06 2.61 -2.20
N ALA A 61 0.29 1.40 -2.70
CA ALA A 61 1.45 1.13 -3.55
C ALA A 61 1.00 1.01 -4.99
N HIS A 62 1.76 1.61 -5.89
CA HIS A 62 1.42 1.62 -7.32
C HIS A 62 2.04 0.41 -7.98
N LEU A 63 1.29 -0.70 -8.01
CA LEU A 63 1.80 -1.95 -8.56
C LEU A 63 2.02 -1.91 -10.05
N HIS A 64 1.28 -1.06 -10.75
CA HIS A 64 1.43 -0.99 -12.20
C HIS A 64 2.85 -0.61 -12.61
N ARG A 65 3.56 0.08 -11.74
CA ARG A 65 4.95 0.42 -12.04
C ARG A 65 5.84 -0.82 -11.98
N LEU A 66 5.47 -1.79 -11.17
CA LEU A 66 6.22 -3.03 -11.07
C LEU A 66 5.87 -3.99 -12.20
N HIS A 67 4.70 -3.81 -12.79
CA HIS A 67 4.26 -4.65 -13.89
C HIS A 67 4.67 -4.10 -15.25
N ASP A 68 5.19 -2.89 -15.31
CA ASP A 68 5.61 -2.30 -16.54
C ASP A 68 6.76 -3.13 -17.10
N PRO A 69 6.59 -3.77 -18.27
CA PRO A 69 7.66 -4.61 -18.82
C PRO A 69 8.97 -3.88 -18.98
N GLN A 70 8.93 -2.60 -19.33
CA GLN A 70 10.14 -1.86 -19.49
C GLN A 70 10.83 -1.56 -18.18
N ALA A 71 10.06 -1.20 -17.17
CA ALA A 71 10.63 -0.95 -15.85
C ALA A 71 11.14 -2.25 -15.26
N ALA A 72 10.37 -3.33 -15.38
CA ALA A 72 10.77 -4.61 -14.83
C ALA A 72 11.93 -5.19 -15.62
N GLY A 73 11.94 -4.99 -16.92
CA GLY A 73 13.00 -5.51 -17.75
C GLY A 73 14.34 -4.86 -17.50
N ALA A 74 14.32 -3.64 -16.98
CA ALA A 74 15.56 -2.96 -16.63
C ALA A 74 16.18 -3.56 -15.38
N ARG A 75 15.46 -4.38 -14.66
CA ARG A 75 15.89 -4.97 -13.41
C ARG A 75 16.01 -6.47 -13.56
N PRO A 76 17.18 -6.98 -13.68
CA PRO A 76 17.33 -8.42 -13.90
C PRO A 76 16.99 -9.28 -12.69
N ASP A 77 16.96 -8.73 -11.56
CA ASP A 77 16.69 -9.56 -10.40
C ASP A 77 15.25 -9.53 -9.96
#